data_2c6bb6b56b62607353b942c58e7ab155
#
_entry.id   2c6bb6b56b62607353b942c58e7ab155
#
_cell.length_a   1.000
_cell.length_b   1.000
_cell.length_c   1.000
_cell.angle_alpha   90.00
_cell.angle_beta   90.00
_cell.angle_gamma   90.00
#
_symmetry.space_group_name_H-M   'P 1'
#
loop_
_entity.id
_entity.type
_entity.pdbx_description
1 polymer ?
#
loop_
_entity_poly.entity_id
_entity_poly.type
_entity_poly.pdbx_seq_one_letter_code
_entity_poly.pdbx_strand_id
1 'polypeptide(L)'
;MLLSIITVAFRNFDGVKKTYASLAHLAQAQDIAFEWIVVDGGSADGTAEFLENLNGQYHLRFVSEKDNGIYDAMNKGIKMADGHFALFLNSGDILHPESVNVIRQLAQKKDNAMYIGDALLDFGDGSKIRRSAKSGWYIYHSLPASHQAIFFPVSGLKTYPYDLQYKVSSDYALAARMFKAGYPFKRLHGLVSEFSMGGVSTSNNLELCRDARDVQRKILHVPGFWAQLSYLLRLRTTGKAKALYNKA
;
A
#
# COMPACT_ATOMS: atom_id res chain seq x y z
N MET A 1 13.70 -12.55 9.07
CA MET A 1 12.75 -12.23 7.97
C MET A 1 13.02 -10.81 7.51
N LEU A 2 13.20 -10.57 6.20
CA LEU A 2 13.42 -9.22 5.68
C LEU A 2 12.09 -8.50 5.45
N LEU A 3 11.13 -9.17 4.81
CA LEU A 3 9.92 -8.53 4.28
C LEU A 3 8.66 -9.29 4.68
N SER A 4 7.68 -8.57 5.23
CA SER A 4 6.30 -9.03 5.37
C SER A 4 5.47 -8.43 4.24
N ILE A 5 4.91 -9.26 3.36
CA ILE A 5 3.94 -8.82 2.36
C ILE A 5 2.56 -9.02 2.96
N ILE A 6 1.82 -7.91 3.15
CA ILE A 6 0.51 -7.92 3.78
C ILE A 6 -0.56 -7.72 2.71
N THR A 7 -1.42 -8.72 2.56
CA THR A 7 -2.55 -8.70 1.65
C THR A 7 -3.84 -8.66 2.45
N VAL A 8 -4.71 -7.70 2.16
CA VAL A 8 -6.05 -7.65 2.69
C VAL A 8 -7.05 -8.01 1.60
N ALA A 9 -8.06 -8.83 1.95
CA ALA A 9 -9.05 -9.34 1.02
C ALA A 9 -10.45 -9.29 1.63
N PHE A 10 -11.44 -9.00 0.81
CA PHE A 10 -12.84 -9.16 1.14
C PHE A 10 -13.64 -9.44 -0.13
N ARG A 11 -14.23 -10.64 -0.21
CA ARG A 11 -15.01 -11.12 -1.37
C ARG A 11 -14.27 -10.94 -2.70
N ASN A 12 -12.99 -11.31 -2.71
CA ASN A 12 -12.12 -11.16 -3.88
C ASN A 12 -11.15 -12.34 -4.03
N PHE A 13 -11.71 -13.53 -4.13
CA PHE A 13 -10.98 -14.79 -4.27
C PHE A 13 -10.01 -14.78 -5.46
N ASP A 14 -10.47 -14.34 -6.64
CA ASP A 14 -9.60 -14.27 -7.83
C ASP A 14 -8.46 -13.25 -7.66
N GLY A 15 -8.72 -12.16 -6.95
CA GLY A 15 -7.69 -11.21 -6.59
C GLY A 15 -6.61 -11.82 -5.69
N VAL A 16 -6.99 -12.61 -4.69
CA VAL A 16 -6.03 -13.31 -3.82
C VAL A 16 -5.16 -14.27 -4.64
N LYS A 17 -5.74 -15.06 -5.56
CA LYS A 17 -4.99 -15.93 -6.47
C LYS A 17 -4.01 -15.16 -7.36
N LYS A 18 -4.46 -14.02 -7.90
CA LYS A 18 -3.62 -13.15 -8.73
C LYS A 18 -2.41 -12.62 -7.94
N THR A 19 -2.64 -12.14 -6.72
CA THR A 19 -1.57 -11.67 -5.84
C THR A 19 -0.61 -12.81 -5.48
N TYR A 20 -1.14 -13.98 -5.06
CA TYR A 20 -0.34 -15.17 -4.77
C TYR A 20 0.59 -15.55 -5.94
N ALA A 21 0.04 -15.66 -7.15
CA ALA A 21 0.82 -16.02 -8.33
C ALA A 21 1.95 -15.03 -8.62
N SER A 22 1.76 -13.75 -8.31
CA SER A 22 2.78 -12.71 -8.52
C SER A 22 3.98 -12.84 -7.57
N LEU A 23 3.83 -13.54 -6.43
CA LEU A 23 4.93 -13.74 -5.47
C LEU A 23 5.95 -14.79 -5.94
N ALA A 24 5.64 -15.57 -6.98
CA ALA A 24 6.51 -16.62 -7.49
C ALA A 24 7.92 -16.13 -7.86
N HIS A 25 8.03 -14.92 -8.42
CA HIS A 25 9.32 -14.31 -8.75
C HIS A 25 10.20 -14.08 -7.51
N LEU A 26 9.56 -13.63 -6.42
CA LEU A 26 10.26 -13.42 -5.16
C LEU A 26 10.66 -14.73 -4.51
N ALA A 27 9.80 -15.75 -4.57
CA ALA A 27 10.08 -17.08 -4.05
C ALA A 27 11.25 -17.78 -4.77
N GLN A 28 11.42 -17.51 -6.07
CA GLN A 28 12.56 -18.02 -6.84
C GLN A 28 13.88 -17.34 -6.47
N ALA A 29 13.83 -16.14 -5.89
CA ALA A 29 15.00 -15.41 -5.41
C ALA A 29 15.39 -15.93 -4.01
N GLN A 30 16.19 -16.98 -3.96
CA GLN A 30 16.57 -17.69 -2.72
C GLN A 30 17.35 -16.83 -1.71
N ASP A 31 17.83 -15.66 -2.12
CA ASP A 31 18.55 -14.69 -1.30
C ASP A 31 17.64 -13.74 -0.51
N ILE A 32 16.31 -13.81 -0.69
CA ILE A 32 15.34 -12.93 -0.05
C ILE A 32 14.41 -13.73 0.86
N ALA A 33 14.52 -13.52 2.17
CA ALA A 33 13.58 -14.11 3.14
C ALA A 33 12.36 -13.22 3.29
N PHE A 34 11.17 -13.72 2.95
CA PHE A 34 9.90 -13.03 3.10
C PHE A 34 8.80 -13.92 3.69
N GLU A 35 7.77 -13.33 4.20
CA GLU A 35 6.51 -13.97 4.58
C GLU A 35 5.35 -13.31 3.84
N TRP A 36 4.29 -14.09 3.59
CA TRP A 36 3.04 -13.59 3.07
C TRP A 36 1.96 -13.66 4.15
N ILE A 37 1.39 -12.53 4.50
CA ILE A 37 0.33 -12.41 5.50
C ILE A 37 -0.96 -12.03 4.78
N VAL A 38 -2.01 -12.84 4.95
CA VAL A 38 -3.32 -12.53 4.36
C VAL A 38 -4.32 -12.30 5.49
N VAL A 39 -5.02 -11.17 5.40
CA VAL A 39 -6.15 -10.85 6.27
C VAL A 39 -7.40 -10.81 5.42
N ASP A 40 -8.23 -11.83 5.54
CA ASP A 40 -9.51 -11.92 4.88
C ASP A 40 -10.63 -11.44 5.81
N GLY A 41 -11.47 -10.55 5.33
CA GLY A 41 -12.58 -9.95 6.08
C GLY A 41 -13.77 -10.88 6.34
N GLY A 42 -13.55 -12.20 6.35
CA GLY A 42 -14.59 -13.21 6.52
C GLY A 42 -15.35 -13.45 5.23
N SER A 43 -14.64 -13.63 4.12
CA SER A 43 -15.24 -13.94 2.81
C SER A 43 -15.77 -15.36 2.79
N ALA A 44 -16.98 -15.54 2.21
CA ALA A 44 -17.57 -16.86 1.98
C ALA A 44 -17.48 -17.22 0.48
N ASP A 45 -16.29 -17.03 -0.11
CA ASP A 45 -16.06 -17.18 -1.56
C ASP A 45 -14.98 -18.22 -1.91
N GLY A 46 -14.53 -19.02 -0.92
CA GLY A 46 -13.48 -20.01 -1.09
C GLY A 46 -12.05 -19.48 -0.77
N THR A 47 -11.92 -18.21 -0.38
CA THR A 47 -10.61 -17.62 -0.04
C THR A 47 -9.93 -18.36 1.11
N ALA A 48 -10.62 -18.65 2.21
CA ALA A 48 -10.05 -19.34 3.36
C ALA A 48 -9.55 -20.75 3.00
N GLU A 49 -10.39 -21.54 2.33
CA GLU A 49 -10.05 -22.90 1.87
C GLU A 49 -8.83 -22.90 0.92
N PHE A 50 -8.75 -21.92 0.03
CA PHE A 50 -7.61 -21.77 -0.85
C PHE A 50 -6.32 -21.53 -0.05
N LEU A 51 -6.35 -20.62 0.94
CA LEU A 51 -5.19 -20.31 1.76
C LEU A 51 -4.75 -21.49 2.62
N GLU A 52 -5.69 -22.25 3.17
CA GLU A 52 -5.40 -23.50 3.89
C GLU A 52 -4.66 -24.52 3.01
N ASN A 53 -5.11 -24.67 1.75
CA ASN A 53 -4.52 -25.61 0.80
C ASN A 53 -3.11 -25.22 0.32
N LEU A 54 -2.68 -23.96 0.51
CA LEU A 54 -1.29 -23.55 0.19
C LEU A 54 -0.24 -24.11 1.16
N ASN A 55 -0.67 -24.64 2.30
CA ASN A 55 0.15 -25.40 3.24
C ASN A 55 1.47 -24.70 3.61
N GLY A 56 1.40 -23.43 3.97
CA GLY A 56 2.55 -22.65 4.43
C GLY A 56 3.52 -22.18 3.35
N GLN A 57 3.20 -22.33 2.07
CA GLN A 57 3.99 -21.73 0.98
C GLN A 57 4.19 -20.24 1.24
N TYR A 58 5.38 -19.74 0.91
CA TYR A 58 5.78 -18.33 1.14
C TYR A 58 5.75 -17.92 2.62
N HIS A 59 5.95 -18.88 3.57
CA HIS A 59 5.74 -18.65 4.99
C HIS A 59 4.38 -17.98 5.26
N LEU A 60 3.34 -18.48 4.56
CA LEU A 60 1.99 -17.96 4.65
C LEU A 60 1.46 -18.06 6.09
N ARG A 61 0.95 -16.93 6.55
CA ARG A 61 0.09 -16.84 7.74
C ARG A 61 -1.16 -16.07 7.36
N PHE A 62 -2.31 -16.53 7.79
CA PHE A 62 -3.55 -15.84 7.46
C PHE A 62 -4.54 -15.89 8.61
N VAL A 63 -5.50 -14.97 8.56
CA VAL A 63 -6.70 -14.96 9.39
C VAL A 63 -7.88 -14.61 8.48
N SER A 64 -8.99 -15.35 8.65
CA SER A 64 -10.27 -15.07 7.98
C SER A 64 -11.31 -14.80 9.06
N GLU A 65 -11.62 -13.54 9.27
CA GLU A 65 -12.59 -13.07 10.25
C GLU A 65 -13.13 -11.70 9.88
N LYS A 66 -14.33 -11.37 10.36
CA LYS A 66 -14.94 -10.06 10.12
C LYS A 66 -14.03 -8.92 10.61
N ASP A 67 -13.92 -7.88 9.79
CA ASP A 67 -13.23 -6.64 10.10
C ASP A 67 -14.16 -5.41 10.02
N ASN A 68 -13.63 -4.26 10.44
CA ASN A 68 -14.30 -2.96 10.37
C ASN A 68 -13.80 -2.12 9.17
N GLY A 69 -13.41 -2.77 8.08
CA GLY A 69 -12.92 -2.18 6.84
C GLY A 69 -11.43 -2.38 6.62
N ILE A 70 -10.98 -1.97 5.44
CA ILE A 70 -9.65 -2.24 4.89
C ILE A 70 -8.50 -1.89 5.86
N TYR A 71 -8.58 -0.76 6.58
CA TYR A 71 -7.53 -0.32 7.49
C TYR A 71 -7.51 -1.10 8.81
N ASP A 72 -8.65 -1.64 9.25
CA ASP A 72 -8.69 -2.57 10.38
C ASP A 72 -8.02 -3.90 9.99
N ALA A 73 -8.33 -4.42 8.81
CA ALA A 73 -7.65 -5.59 8.27
C ALA A 73 -6.13 -5.37 8.12
N MET A 74 -5.70 -4.21 7.62
CA MET A 74 -4.27 -3.85 7.55
C MET A 74 -3.62 -3.80 8.94
N ASN A 75 -4.31 -3.28 9.96
CA ASN A 75 -3.82 -3.27 11.34
C ASN A 75 -3.67 -4.67 11.93
N LYS A 76 -4.58 -5.61 11.60
CA LYS A 76 -4.41 -7.02 11.96
C LYS A 76 -3.15 -7.61 11.30
N GLY A 77 -2.95 -7.36 10.01
CA GLY A 77 -1.74 -7.78 9.29
C GLY A 77 -0.44 -7.20 9.88
N ILE A 78 -0.44 -5.93 10.31
CA ILE A 78 0.71 -5.31 10.99
C ILE A 78 1.05 -6.05 12.30
N LYS A 79 0.06 -6.45 13.08
CA LYS A 79 0.29 -7.19 14.33
C LYS A 79 0.95 -8.54 14.07
N MET A 80 0.62 -9.17 12.94
CA MET A 80 1.19 -10.46 12.54
C MET A 80 2.59 -10.35 11.94
N ALA A 81 2.99 -9.18 11.44
CA ALA A 81 4.24 -9.00 10.70
C ALA A 81 5.49 -9.19 11.56
N ASP A 82 6.41 -10.04 11.09
CA ASP A 82 7.70 -10.35 11.72
C ASP A 82 8.90 -9.91 10.86
N GLY A 83 8.66 -9.35 9.69
CA GLY A 83 9.67 -8.77 8.82
C GLY A 83 10.28 -7.49 9.39
N HIS A 84 11.44 -7.13 8.85
CA HIS A 84 12.04 -5.81 9.13
C HIS A 84 11.25 -4.69 8.48
N PHE A 85 10.77 -4.97 7.26
CA PHE A 85 9.90 -4.08 6.49
C PHE A 85 8.59 -4.77 6.16
N ALA A 86 7.55 -3.98 5.95
CA ALA A 86 6.27 -4.43 5.42
C ALA A 86 5.95 -3.72 4.10
N LEU A 87 5.36 -4.46 3.17
CA LEU A 87 4.78 -3.97 1.93
C LEU A 87 3.30 -4.37 1.91
N PHE A 88 2.41 -3.40 1.69
CA PHE A 88 0.99 -3.68 1.50
C PHE A 88 0.70 -3.94 0.03
N LEU A 89 0.20 -5.12 -0.26
CA LEU A 89 -0.18 -5.56 -1.60
C LEU A 89 -1.57 -6.16 -1.51
N ASN A 90 -2.60 -5.34 -1.78
CA ASN A 90 -3.99 -5.76 -1.60
C ASN A 90 -4.37 -6.88 -2.57
N SER A 91 -5.45 -7.59 -2.28
CA SER A 91 -5.95 -8.65 -3.18
C SER A 91 -6.26 -8.09 -4.56
N GLY A 92 -5.62 -8.67 -5.59
CA GLY A 92 -5.68 -8.23 -6.99
C GLY A 92 -4.48 -7.39 -7.44
N ASP A 93 -3.71 -6.82 -6.51
CA ASP A 93 -2.44 -6.17 -6.82
C ASP A 93 -1.36 -7.22 -7.14
N ILE A 94 -0.39 -6.84 -7.94
CA ILE A 94 0.70 -7.69 -8.42
C ILE A 94 2.02 -7.18 -7.86
N LEU A 95 2.84 -8.07 -7.31
CA LEU A 95 4.25 -7.79 -7.09
C LEU A 95 4.97 -7.85 -8.44
N HIS A 96 5.52 -6.71 -8.89
CA HIS A 96 6.15 -6.64 -10.20
C HIS A 96 7.47 -7.46 -10.23
N PRO A 97 7.83 -8.17 -11.31
CA PRO A 97 9.06 -8.96 -11.37
C PRO A 97 10.33 -8.16 -11.06
N GLU A 98 10.42 -6.90 -11.47
CA GLU A 98 11.55 -6.02 -11.13
C GLU A 98 11.70 -5.76 -9.62
N SER A 99 10.65 -6.02 -8.83
CA SER A 99 10.67 -5.81 -7.37
C SER A 99 11.77 -6.63 -6.68
N VAL A 100 12.16 -7.76 -7.23
CA VAL A 100 13.27 -8.58 -6.71
C VAL A 100 14.54 -7.75 -6.56
N ASN A 101 14.88 -6.95 -7.59
CA ASN A 101 16.06 -6.08 -7.56
C ASN A 101 15.87 -4.90 -6.60
N VAL A 102 14.65 -4.38 -6.47
CA VAL A 102 14.33 -3.31 -5.50
C VAL A 102 14.45 -3.83 -4.07
N ILE A 103 13.98 -5.05 -3.80
CA ILE A 103 14.06 -5.68 -2.47
C ILE A 103 15.51 -6.03 -2.13
N ARG A 104 16.36 -6.40 -3.10
CA ARG A 104 17.80 -6.55 -2.88
C ARG A 104 18.47 -5.24 -2.48
N GLN A 105 18.08 -4.10 -3.08
CA GLN A 105 18.54 -2.80 -2.63
C GLN A 105 18.07 -2.50 -1.19
N LEU A 106 16.81 -2.87 -0.85
CA LEU A 106 16.24 -2.72 0.49
C LEU A 106 17.01 -3.55 1.53
N ALA A 107 17.41 -4.77 1.19
CA ALA A 107 18.16 -5.66 2.10
C ALA A 107 19.50 -5.09 2.58
N GLN A 108 20.06 -4.15 1.85
CA GLN A 108 21.31 -3.46 2.21
C GLN A 108 21.09 -2.28 3.17
N LYS A 109 19.84 -1.95 3.50
CA LYS A 109 19.50 -0.79 4.32
C LYS A 109 19.40 -1.18 5.80
N LYS A 110 19.95 -0.36 6.67
CA LYS A 110 19.99 -0.59 8.13
C LYS A 110 19.29 0.51 8.93
N ASP A 111 18.90 1.59 8.28
CA ASP A 111 18.29 2.73 8.93
C ASP A 111 16.75 2.64 8.95
N ASN A 112 16.15 3.31 9.93
CA ASN A 112 14.71 3.38 10.08
C ASN A 112 14.11 4.43 9.13
N ALA A 113 13.95 4.08 7.84
CA ALA A 113 13.34 4.93 6.83
C ALA A 113 12.20 4.20 6.12
N MET A 114 11.24 4.95 5.62
CA MET A 114 10.26 4.47 4.65
C MET A 114 10.91 4.47 3.26
N TYR A 115 11.03 3.31 2.63
CA TYR A 115 11.63 3.22 1.30
C TYR A 115 10.56 3.18 0.23
N ILE A 116 10.76 3.95 -0.85
CA ILE A 116 9.78 4.13 -1.91
C ILE A 116 10.34 3.78 -3.28
N GLY A 117 9.58 3.00 -4.03
CA GLY A 117 9.83 2.68 -5.43
C GLY A 117 8.71 3.15 -6.34
N ASP A 118 8.80 2.78 -7.61
CA ASP A 118 7.79 3.10 -8.61
C ASP A 118 6.70 2.03 -8.67
N ALA A 119 5.52 2.38 -9.18
CA ALA A 119 4.42 1.45 -9.42
C ALA A 119 3.85 1.60 -10.83
N LEU A 120 3.22 0.55 -11.35
CA LEU A 120 2.41 0.61 -12.55
C LEU A 120 0.93 0.74 -12.17
N LEU A 121 0.24 1.67 -12.81
CA LEU A 121 -1.20 1.82 -12.78
C LEU A 121 -1.79 1.09 -13.98
N ASP A 122 -2.59 0.07 -13.75
CA ASP A 122 -3.32 -0.67 -14.78
C ASP A 122 -4.74 -0.14 -14.88
N PHE A 123 -5.13 0.34 -16.06
CA PHE A 123 -6.45 0.93 -16.31
C PHE A 123 -7.49 -0.10 -16.78
N GLY A 124 -7.08 -1.37 -16.97
CA GLY A 124 -7.97 -2.45 -17.38
C GLY A 124 -8.30 -2.48 -18.89
N ASP A 125 -7.90 -1.47 -19.64
CA ASP A 125 -8.05 -1.35 -21.10
C ASP A 125 -6.78 -1.78 -21.86
N GLY A 126 -5.80 -2.36 -21.14
CA GLY A 126 -4.47 -2.71 -21.66
C GLY A 126 -3.44 -1.58 -21.52
N SER A 127 -3.85 -0.36 -21.16
CA SER A 127 -2.91 0.73 -20.89
C SER A 127 -2.35 0.64 -19.47
N LYS A 128 -1.04 0.90 -19.33
CA LYS A 128 -0.35 0.97 -18.04
C LYS A 128 0.50 2.23 -17.97
N ILE A 129 0.39 2.95 -16.86
CA ILE A 129 1.15 4.17 -16.61
C ILE A 129 2.08 3.97 -15.43
N ARG A 130 3.38 4.26 -15.63
CA ARG A 130 4.36 4.27 -14.53
C ARG A 130 4.17 5.50 -13.67
N ARG A 131 3.84 5.27 -12.40
CA ARG A 131 3.85 6.29 -11.35
C ARG A 131 5.20 6.26 -10.65
N SER A 132 6.06 7.20 -11.02
CA SER A 132 7.37 7.34 -10.38
C SER A 132 7.25 7.91 -8.97
N ALA A 133 8.04 7.36 -8.05
CA ALA A 133 8.20 7.91 -6.71
C ALA A 133 8.77 9.32 -6.76
N LYS A 134 8.21 10.21 -5.95
CA LYS A 134 8.58 11.62 -5.84
C LYS A 134 9.53 11.83 -4.66
N SER A 135 10.06 13.04 -4.53
CA SER A 135 10.81 13.44 -3.33
C SER A 135 9.99 13.21 -2.05
N GLY A 136 10.62 12.79 -0.96
CA GLY A 136 9.97 12.61 0.32
C GLY A 136 9.25 13.86 0.84
N TRP A 137 9.72 15.06 0.47
CA TRP A 137 9.04 16.31 0.79
C TRP A 137 7.65 16.47 0.13
N TYR A 138 7.35 15.64 -0.88
CA TYR A 138 6.02 15.61 -1.47
C TYR A 138 4.94 15.19 -0.48
N ILE A 139 5.32 14.61 0.67
CA ILE A 139 4.40 14.25 1.76
C ILE A 139 3.57 15.46 2.24
N TYR A 140 4.09 16.67 2.18
CA TYR A 140 3.33 17.87 2.53
C TYR A 140 2.16 18.16 1.56
N HIS A 141 2.14 17.50 0.42
CA HIS A 141 1.02 17.55 -0.53
C HIS A 141 0.26 16.23 -0.63
N SER A 142 0.97 15.10 -0.77
CA SER A 142 0.40 13.75 -0.95
C SER A 142 1.43 12.68 -0.60
N LEU A 143 1.03 11.39 -0.64
CA LEU A 143 1.98 10.30 -0.62
C LEU A 143 3.02 10.45 -1.74
N PRO A 144 4.32 10.35 -1.44
CA PRO A 144 5.40 10.48 -2.42
C PRO A 144 5.48 9.29 -3.39
N ALA A 145 4.85 8.16 -3.08
CA ALA A 145 4.73 6.98 -3.93
C ALA A 145 3.34 6.37 -3.81
N SER A 146 3.00 5.40 -4.65
CA SER A 146 1.84 4.55 -4.44
C SER A 146 2.01 3.76 -3.15
N HIS A 147 0.93 3.58 -2.38
CA HIS A 147 0.97 2.83 -1.13
C HIS A 147 1.59 1.44 -1.31
N GLN A 148 1.26 0.76 -2.40
CA GLN A 148 1.78 -0.55 -2.81
C GLN A 148 3.24 -0.55 -3.29
N ALA A 149 3.92 0.59 -3.20
CA ALA A 149 5.34 0.75 -3.52
C ALA A 149 6.11 1.44 -2.39
N ILE A 150 5.57 1.39 -1.15
CA ILE A 150 6.23 1.90 0.06
C ILE A 150 6.57 0.71 0.96
N PHE A 151 7.84 0.55 1.28
CA PHE A 151 8.32 -0.38 2.30
C PHE A 151 8.41 0.36 3.63
N PHE A 152 7.57 -0.04 4.55
CA PHE A 152 7.49 0.57 5.88
C PHE A 152 8.29 -0.24 6.90
N PRO A 153 9.11 0.37 7.78
CA PRO A 153 9.66 -0.32 8.94
C PRO A 153 8.54 -0.89 9.81
N VAL A 154 8.55 -2.19 10.07
CA VAL A 154 7.49 -2.86 10.87
C VAL A 154 7.43 -2.29 12.29
N SER A 155 8.57 -1.95 12.89
CA SER A 155 8.62 -1.29 14.20
C SER A 155 7.86 0.03 14.21
N GLY A 156 7.99 0.82 13.14
CA GLY A 156 7.24 2.05 12.97
C GLY A 156 5.75 1.83 12.78
N LEU A 157 5.35 0.82 12.00
CA LEU A 157 3.94 0.46 11.82
C LEU A 157 3.29 0.01 13.12
N LYS A 158 3.98 -0.79 13.94
CA LYS A 158 3.48 -1.23 15.25
C LYS A 158 3.30 -0.07 16.23
N THR A 159 4.10 0.98 16.10
CA THR A 159 3.98 2.20 16.93
C THR A 159 2.91 3.15 16.39
N TYR A 160 2.78 3.26 15.07
CA TYR A 160 1.87 4.18 14.38
C TYR A 160 0.91 3.40 13.46
N PRO A 161 -0.06 2.63 13.98
CA PRO A 161 -0.98 1.87 13.13
C PRO A 161 -1.91 2.79 12.34
N TYR A 162 -2.64 2.23 11.36
CA TYR A 162 -3.68 2.97 10.62
C TYR A 162 -4.73 3.53 11.57
N ASP A 163 -5.07 4.78 11.33
CA ASP A 163 -6.11 5.50 12.06
C ASP A 163 -7.46 5.30 11.37
N LEU A 164 -8.37 4.62 12.04
CA LEU A 164 -9.67 4.24 11.48
C LEU A 164 -10.64 5.42 11.32
N GLN A 165 -10.31 6.61 11.84
CA GLN A 165 -11.10 7.81 11.58
C GLN A 165 -11.01 8.29 10.13
N TYR A 166 -9.88 8.01 9.44
CA TYR A 166 -9.71 8.32 8.01
C TYR A 166 -10.21 7.15 7.16
N LYS A 167 -11.30 7.37 6.43
CA LYS A 167 -11.93 6.30 5.65
C LYS A 167 -11.25 6.00 4.33
N VAL A 168 -10.56 7.00 3.74
CA VAL A 168 -9.94 6.88 2.41
C VAL A 168 -8.44 7.16 2.43
N SER A 169 -7.97 8.06 3.29
CA SER A 169 -6.57 8.51 3.31
C SER A 169 -5.82 8.11 4.58
N SER A 170 -6.18 6.98 5.22
CA SER A 170 -5.45 6.52 6.41
C SER A 170 -4.01 6.10 6.09
N ASP A 171 -3.73 5.65 4.87
CA ASP A 171 -2.38 5.43 4.34
C ASP A 171 -1.53 6.72 4.35
N TYR A 172 -2.13 7.82 3.91
CA TYR A 172 -1.47 9.13 3.95
C TYR A 172 -1.27 9.61 5.39
N ALA A 173 -2.27 9.45 6.26
CA ALA A 173 -2.18 9.80 7.67
C ALA A 173 -1.10 9.01 8.40
N LEU A 174 -1.01 7.69 8.17
CA LEU A 174 0.02 6.81 8.70
C LEU A 174 1.42 7.27 8.28
N ALA A 175 1.63 7.45 6.98
CA ALA A 175 2.92 7.85 6.43
C ALA A 175 3.34 9.26 6.93
N ALA A 176 2.39 10.18 7.07
CA ALA A 176 2.62 11.51 7.62
C ALA A 176 3.02 11.47 9.11
N ARG A 177 2.36 10.64 9.93
CA ARG A 177 2.75 10.43 11.35
C ARG A 177 4.14 9.84 11.48
N MET A 178 4.45 8.81 10.70
CA MET A 178 5.79 8.22 10.68
C MET A 178 6.85 9.24 10.24
N PHE A 179 6.58 10.03 9.20
CA PHE A 179 7.49 11.07 8.73
C PHE A 179 7.78 12.12 9.83
N LYS A 180 6.75 12.57 10.55
CA LYS A 180 6.88 13.51 11.68
C LYS A 180 7.62 12.88 12.86
N ALA A 181 7.55 11.57 13.02
CA ALA A 181 8.26 10.81 14.05
C ALA A 181 9.73 10.49 13.67
N GLY A 182 10.23 11.00 12.55
CA GLY A 182 11.63 10.85 12.15
C GLY A 182 11.92 9.67 11.23
N TYR A 183 10.91 9.08 10.58
CA TYR A 183 11.07 8.09 9.52
C TYR A 183 11.08 8.79 8.15
N PRO A 184 12.24 9.14 7.57
CA PRO A 184 12.29 9.84 6.29
C PRO A 184 11.92 8.91 5.14
N PHE A 185 11.50 9.48 4.01
CA PHE A 185 11.38 8.75 2.76
C PHE A 185 12.73 8.68 2.03
N LYS A 186 13.11 7.48 1.60
CA LYS A 186 14.31 7.24 0.79
C LYS A 186 13.95 6.45 -0.47
N ARG A 187 14.50 6.86 -1.60
CA ARG A 187 14.18 6.24 -2.89
C ARG A 187 14.97 4.96 -3.10
N LEU A 188 14.28 3.95 -3.62
CA LEU A 188 14.83 2.79 -4.31
C LEU A 188 14.51 2.89 -5.81
N HIS A 189 15.34 2.30 -6.64
CA HIS A 189 15.19 2.39 -8.10
C HIS A 189 14.56 1.11 -8.66
N GLY A 190 13.44 1.23 -9.34
CA GLY A 190 12.73 0.15 -10.02
C GLY A 190 11.24 0.10 -9.68
N LEU A 191 10.55 -0.76 -10.40
CA LEU A 191 9.13 -1.06 -10.20
C LEU A 191 8.96 -2.05 -9.05
N VAL A 192 8.03 -1.73 -8.13
CA VAL A 192 7.69 -2.59 -6.98
C VAL A 192 6.42 -3.36 -7.27
N SER A 193 5.37 -2.68 -7.70
CA SER A 193 4.04 -3.24 -7.81
C SER A 193 3.30 -2.74 -9.04
N GLU A 194 2.27 -3.49 -9.40
CA GLU A 194 1.26 -3.10 -10.37
C GLU A 194 -0.11 -3.23 -9.70
N PHE A 195 -0.96 -2.23 -9.83
CA PHE A 195 -2.31 -2.28 -9.28
C PHE A 195 -3.35 -1.70 -10.22
N SER A 196 -4.54 -2.30 -10.19
CA SER A 196 -5.66 -1.90 -11.03
C SER A 196 -6.33 -0.64 -10.49
N MET A 197 -6.62 0.28 -11.38
CA MET A 197 -7.43 1.47 -11.07
C MET A 197 -8.90 1.06 -10.91
N GLY A 198 -9.63 1.71 -10.01
CA GLY A 198 -11.05 1.42 -9.76
C GLY A 198 -11.40 1.05 -8.32
N GLY A 199 -10.42 0.99 -7.43
CA GLY A 199 -10.64 0.73 -6.00
C GLY A 199 -11.31 1.89 -5.25
N VAL A 200 -11.54 1.71 -3.95
CA VAL A 200 -12.25 2.65 -3.05
C VAL A 200 -11.67 4.08 -3.11
N SER A 201 -10.35 4.23 -3.23
CA SER A 201 -9.68 5.53 -3.31
C SER A 201 -9.97 6.32 -4.60
N THR A 202 -10.44 5.65 -5.66
CA THR A 202 -10.80 6.30 -6.93
C THR A 202 -12.27 6.69 -7.01
N SER A 203 -13.14 6.09 -6.20
CA SER A 203 -14.59 6.30 -6.23
C SER A 203 -15.07 7.47 -5.37
N ASN A 204 -14.37 7.83 -4.28
CA ASN A 204 -14.79 8.85 -3.32
C ASN A 204 -13.85 10.08 -3.26
N ASN A 205 -13.84 10.85 -4.34
CA ASN A 205 -12.91 11.97 -4.52
C ASN A 205 -13.05 13.11 -3.49
N LEU A 206 -14.27 13.38 -3.00
CA LEU A 206 -14.50 14.46 -2.01
C LEU A 206 -13.96 14.08 -0.64
N GLU A 207 -14.19 12.86 -0.19
CA GLU A 207 -13.71 12.34 1.09
C GLU A 207 -12.19 12.23 1.07
N LEU A 208 -11.60 11.70 -0.01
CA LEU A 208 -10.16 11.70 -0.23
C LEU A 208 -9.52 13.10 -0.08
N CYS A 209 -10.14 14.12 -0.68
CA CYS A 209 -9.64 15.49 -0.60
C CYS A 209 -9.79 16.09 0.80
N ARG A 210 -10.89 15.79 1.52
CA ARG A 210 -11.13 16.23 2.90
C ARG A 210 -10.13 15.61 3.86
N ASP A 211 -9.99 14.28 3.82
CA ASP A 211 -9.03 13.54 4.62
C ASP A 211 -7.61 14.06 4.39
N ALA A 212 -7.22 14.23 3.12
CA ALA A 212 -5.89 14.74 2.79
C ALA A 212 -5.64 16.15 3.34
N ARG A 213 -6.61 17.05 3.31
CA ARG A 213 -6.50 18.38 3.92
C ARG A 213 -6.38 18.30 5.44
N ASP A 214 -7.12 17.38 6.07
CA ASP A 214 -7.07 17.16 7.52
C ASP A 214 -5.70 16.62 7.95
N VAL A 215 -5.14 15.67 7.22
CA VAL A 215 -3.76 15.17 7.42
C VAL A 215 -2.75 16.31 7.31
N GLN A 216 -2.86 17.15 6.27
CA GLN A 216 -1.96 18.29 6.08
C GLN A 216 -2.03 19.26 7.25
N ARG A 217 -3.22 19.56 7.76
CA ARG A 217 -3.40 20.53 8.86
C ARG A 217 -3.05 19.94 10.23
N LYS A 218 -3.59 18.76 10.55
CA LYS A 218 -3.55 18.19 11.89
C LYS A 218 -2.25 17.45 12.19
N ILE A 219 -1.66 16.80 11.18
CA ILE A 219 -0.46 15.97 11.34
C ILE A 219 0.79 16.69 10.84
N LEU A 220 0.73 17.22 9.63
CA LEU A 220 1.89 17.87 9.00
C LEU A 220 2.04 19.35 9.35
N HIS A 221 1.04 19.96 10.03
CA HIS A 221 1.00 21.37 10.43
C HIS A 221 1.18 22.33 9.25
N VAL A 222 0.68 21.97 8.08
CA VAL A 222 0.69 22.86 6.91
C VAL A 222 -0.22 24.06 7.19
N PRO A 223 0.22 25.29 6.94
CA PRO A 223 -0.62 26.48 7.14
C PRO A 223 -1.94 26.39 6.36
N GLY A 224 -3.03 26.87 6.98
CA GLY A 224 -4.39 26.68 6.47
C GLY A 224 -4.59 27.13 5.01
N PHE A 225 -3.96 28.23 4.61
CA PHE A 225 -4.00 28.73 3.23
C PHE A 225 -3.42 27.70 2.23
N TRP A 226 -2.26 27.14 2.52
CA TRP A 226 -1.62 26.15 1.65
C TRP A 226 -2.37 24.82 1.62
N ALA A 227 -2.92 24.38 2.75
CA ALA A 227 -3.75 23.19 2.81
C ALA A 227 -5.05 23.37 1.99
N GLN A 228 -5.64 24.57 2.02
CA GLN A 228 -6.82 24.90 1.23
C GLN A 228 -6.50 24.97 -0.28
N LEU A 229 -5.36 25.56 -0.65
CA LEU A 229 -4.91 25.59 -2.05
C LEU A 229 -4.67 24.15 -2.57
N SER A 230 -3.99 23.31 -1.78
CA SER A 230 -3.78 21.89 -2.08
C SER A 230 -5.11 21.14 -2.27
N TYR A 231 -6.10 21.39 -1.42
CA TYR A 231 -7.44 20.84 -1.53
C TYR A 231 -8.13 21.19 -2.85
N LEU A 232 -8.11 22.48 -3.23
CA LEU A 232 -8.72 22.96 -4.48
C LEU A 232 -8.03 22.38 -5.72
N LEU A 233 -6.70 22.27 -5.70
CA LEU A 233 -5.93 21.65 -6.78
C LEU A 233 -6.29 20.17 -6.93
N ARG A 234 -6.45 19.43 -5.82
CA ARG A 234 -6.84 18.01 -5.85
C ARG A 234 -8.25 17.85 -6.43
N LEU A 235 -9.22 18.66 -6.04
CA LEU A 235 -10.57 18.59 -6.60
C LEU A 235 -10.57 18.73 -8.12
N ARG A 236 -9.70 19.61 -8.67
CA ARG A 236 -9.57 19.80 -10.13
C ARG A 236 -8.90 18.59 -10.82
N THR A 237 -7.88 18.00 -10.20
CA THR A 237 -7.12 16.90 -10.82
C THR A 237 -7.86 15.57 -10.72
N THR A 238 -8.53 15.27 -9.60
CA THR A 238 -9.34 14.07 -9.45
C THR A 238 -10.56 14.06 -10.36
N GLY A 239 -11.18 15.22 -10.60
CA GLY A 239 -12.27 15.35 -11.58
C GLY A 239 -11.83 15.06 -13.02
N LYS A 240 -10.63 15.50 -13.41
CA LYS A 240 -10.05 15.21 -14.74
C LYS A 240 -9.66 13.73 -14.90
N ALA A 241 -9.07 13.12 -13.88
CA ALA A 241 -8.73 11.70 -13.90
C ALA A 241 -9.97 10.82 -14.06
N LYS A 242 -11.07 11.16 -13.35
CA LYS A 242 -12.35 10.45 -13.49
C LYS A 242 -12.97 10.64 -14.89
N ALA A 243 -12.82 11.81 -15.49
CA ALA A 243 -13.33 12.08 -16.84
C ALA A 243 -12.54 11.33 -17.92
N LEU A 244 -11.25 11.09 -17.71
CA LEU A 244 -10.43 10.23 -18.59
C LEU A 244 -10.78 8.75 -18.41
N TYR A 245 -10.98 8.30 -17.18
CA TYR A 245 -11.38 6.93 -16.87
C TYR A 245 -12.77 6.56 -17.43
N ASN A 246 -13.73 7.49 -17.38
CA ASN A 246 -15.09 7.25 -17.90
C ASN A 246 -15.20 7.38 -19.45
N LYS A 247 -14.11 7.71 -20.15
CA LYS A 247 -14.06 7.80 -21.62
C LYS A 247 -13.29 6.62 -22.26
N ALA A 248 -12.63 5.79 -21.45
CA ALA A 248 -11.98 4.55 -21.84
C ALA A 248 -12.92 3.35 -21.52
#